data_3331995d3577ce0b6e8d2ea268f401ac
#
_entry.id   3331995d3577ce0b6e8d2ea268f401ac
#
_cell.length_a   1.000
_cell.length_b   1.000
_cell.length_c   1.000
_cell.angle_alpha   90.00
_cell.angle_beta   90.00
_cell.angle_gamma   90.00
#
_symmetry.space_group_name_H-M   'P 1'
#
loop_
_entity.id
_entity.type
_entity.pdbx_description
1 polymer ?
#
loop_
_entity_poly.entity_id
_entity_poly.type
_entity_poly.pdbx_seq_one_letter_code
_entity_poly.pdbx_strand_id
1 'polypeptide(L)'
;MQPDGSFTYTPAKNKVGVDSFTYTATDPAGNVSREATVTIQLLKPTDAALYTDTLGRECRFAAEWMKNTGIFTGERIGENPCFSPDRSVTRGEFVTMLVKTLEIPLDEEASYTGYTDEIPLWLQPYLTAAVRSGLTAGLPDAETFGAEQPISGQEAAVMLQNALSLPMSQAVAPEEQTSLPAWAADAFAVMADNGFTLPADTALTREQAALCLHRAAELKDSAPGMAVLRAG
;
A
#
# COMPACT_ATOMS: atom_id res chain seq x y z
N MET A 1 -20.34 -6.02 16.93
CA MET A 1 -19.90 -6.62 15.68
C MET A 1 -20.96 -7.58 15.19
N GLN A 2 -21.25 -7.58 13.91
CA GLN A 2 -22.24 -8.48 13.30
C GLN A 2 -21.56 -9.82 12.92
N PRO A 3 -22.33 -10.88 12.65
CA PRO A 3 -21.76 -12.17 12.25
C PRO A 3 -20.93 -12.14 10.96
N ASP A 4 -21.17 -11.16 10.09
CA ASP A 4 -20.42 -10.92 8.86
C ASP A 4 -19.13 -10.11 9.08
N GLY A 5 -18.78 -9.80 10.34
CA GLY A 5 -17.62 -9.00 10.72
C GLY A 5 -17.83 -7.49 10.67
N SER A 6 -18.98 -7.02 10.18
CA SER A 6 -19.28 -5.59 10.15
C SER A 6 -19.53 -5.03 11.56
N PHE A 7 -19.18 -3.77 11.77
CA PHE A 7 -19.49 -3.06 13.01
C PHE A 7 -19.71 -1.57 12.75
N THR A 8 -20.43 -0.94 13.65
CA THR A 8 -20.58 0.51 13.68
C THR A 8 -19.84 1.04 14.90
N TYR A 9 -18.96 2.01 14.68
CA TYR A 9 -18.29 2.74 15.74
C TYR A 9 -18.80 4.17 15.79
N THR A 10 -19.20 4.62 16.98
CA THR A 10 -19.64 5.99 17.22
C THR A 10 -18.74 6.62 18.27
N PRO A 11 -17.80 7.51 17.89
CA PRO A 11 -16.93 8.15 18.84
C PRO A 11 -17.70 9.11 19.77
N ALA A 12 -17.19 9.30 20.96
CA ALA A 12 -17.68 10.38 21.83
C ALA A 12 -17.43 11.75 21.16
N LYS A 13 -18.33 12.70 21.39
CA LYS A 13 -18.23 14.05 20.82
C LYS A 13 -16.86 14.68 21.13
N ASN A 14 -16.18 15.17 20.09
CA ASN A 14 -14.84 15.80 20.18
C ASN A 14 -13.71 14.84 20.63
N LYS A 15 -13.92 13.53 20.65
CA LYS A 15 -12.85 12.57 20.93
C LYS A 15 -11.87 12.54 19.76
N VAL A 16 -10.58 12.65 20.05
CA VAL A 16 -9.46 12.47 19.12
C VAL A 16 -8.44 11.53 19.77
N GLY A 17 -7.60 10.91 18.97
CA GLY A 17 -6.58 9.96 19.44
C GLY A 17 -6.91 8.52 19.06
N VAL A 18 -6.41 7.59 19.85
CA VAL A 18 -6.59 6.16 19.59
C VAL A 18 -7.69 5.60 20.48
N ASP A 19 -8.56 4.78 19.91
CA ASP A 19 -9.50 3.92 20.61
C ASP A 19 -9.32 2.48 20.15
N SER A 20 -9.75 1.52 20.95
CA SER A 20 -9.61 0.12 20.57
C SER A 20 -10.67 -0.74 21.24
N PHE A 21 -10.99 -1.86 20.59
CA PHE A 21 -11.77 -2.93 21.19
C PHE A 21 -11.22 -4.28 20.75
N THR A 22 -11.51 -5.33 21.52
CA THR A 22 -11.12 -6.68 21.20
C THR A 22 -12.34 -7.52 20.83
N TYR A 23 -12.12 -8.57 20.05
CA TYR A 23 -13.15 -9.54 19.69
C TYR A 23 -12.56 -10.93 19.54
N THR A 24 -13.43 -11.94 19.65
CA THR A 24 -13.14 -13.33 19.31
C THR A 24 -14.15 -13.79 18.26
N ALA A 25 -13.75 -14.74 17.43
CA ALA A 25 -14.63 -15.42 16.49
C ALA A 25 -14.92 -16.84 17.00
N THR A 26 -16.14 -17.31 16.80
CA THR A 26 -16.55 -18.68 17.15
C THR A 26 -16.97 -19.40 15.88
N ASP A 27 -16.41 -20.58 15.61
CA ASP A 27 -16.75 -21.40 14.47
C ASP A 27 -18.08 -22.15 14.71
N PRO A 28 -18.68 -22.78 13.68
CA PRO A 28 -19.90 -23.58 13.84
C PRO A 28 -19.77 -24.78 14.78
N ALA A 29 -18.55 -25.23 15.06
CA ALA A 29 -18.25 -26.33 16.01
C ALA A 29 -18.12 -25.84 17.45
N GLY A 30 -18.18 -24.51 17.69
CA GLY A 30 -18.08 -23.91 19.00
C GLY A 30 -16.64 -23.58 19.45
N ASN A 31 -15.64 -23.72 18.59
CA ASN A 31 -14.27 -23.31 18.92
C ASN A 31 -14.14 -21.80 18.87
N VAL A 32 -13.49 -21.24 19.90
CA VAL A 32 -13.30 -19.78 20.01
C VAL A 32 -11.86 -19.44 19.62
N SER A 33 -11.70 -18.41 18.77
CA SER A 33 -10.40 -17.89 18.38
C SER A 33 -9.67 -17.21 19.54
N ARG A 34 -8.37 -16.94 19.35
CA ARG A 34 -7.67 -15.97 20.21
C ARG A 34 -8.33 -14.59 20.06
N GLU A 35 -8.18 -13.76 21.08
CA GLU A 35 -8.62 -12.40 21.08
C GLU A 35 -7.84 -11.60 20.02
N ALA A 36 -8.58 -10.85 19.17
CA ALA A 36 -8.02 -9.92 18.20
C ALA A 36 -8.39 -8.49 18.58
N THR A 37 -7.48 -7.55 18.38
CA THR A 37 -7.68 -6.14 18.72
C THR A 37 -7.95 -5.34 17.45
N VAL A 38 -9.03 -4.55 17.47
CA VAL A 38 -9.28 -3.51 16.48
C VAL A 38 -8.83 -2.17 17.06
N THR A 39 -7.92 -1.50 16.39
CA THR A 39 -7.46 -0.16 16.76
C THR A 39 -8.12 0.87 15.85
N ILE A 40 -8.73 1.90 16.42
CA ILE A 40 -9.42 2.95 15.70
C ILE A 40 -8.71 4.27 15.97
N GLN A 41 -8.17 4.89 14.93
CA GLN A 41 -7.56 6.20 15.05
C GLN A 41 -8.61 7.29 14.76
N LEU A 42 -8.87 8.12 15.73
CA LEU A 42 -9.78 9.26 15.66
C LEU A 42 -8.98 10.53 15.36
N LEU A 43 -9.12 11.02 14.16
CA LEU A 43 -8.47 12.26 13.74
C LEU A 43 -9.37 13.45 14.07
N LYS A 44 -8.75 14.59 14.44
CA LYS A 44 -9.48 15.86 14.55
C LYS A 44 -10.01 16.23 13.15
N PRO A 45 -11.32 16.53 13.01
CA PRO A 45 -11.81 17.10 11.78
C PRO A 45 -11.03 18.39 11.51
N THR A 46 -10.24 18.44 10.48
CA THR A 46 -9.74 19.69 9.96
C THR A 46 -10.87 20.25 9.11
N ASP A 47 -11.31 21.47 9.39
CA ASP A 47 -12.42 22.13 8.66
C ASP A 47 -12.11 22.39 7.18
N ALA A 48 -10.86 22.20 6.77
CA ALA A 48 -10.45 22.20 5.37
C ALA A 48 -10.21 20.76 4.93
N ALA A 49 -11.03 20.25 4.00
CA ALA A 49 -10.70 19.05 3.26
C ALA A 49 -9.32 19.26 2.65
N LEU A 50 -8.36 18.37 2.96
CA LEU A 50 -6.98 18.49 2.44
C LEU A 50 -6.96 18.42 0.91
N TYR A 51 -7.95 17.70 0.35
CA TYR A 51 -8.17 17.59 -1.11
C TYR A 51 -9.65 17.70 -1.41
N THR A 52 -9.99 18.53 -2.39
CA THR A 52 -11.39 18.81 -2.75
C THR A 52 -12.05 17.67 -3.50
N ASP A 53 -11.25 16.85 -4.18
CA ASP A 53 -11.68 15.77 -5.07
C ASP A 53 -11.70 14.38 -4.40
N THR A 54 -11.43 14.31 -3.10
CA THR A 54 -11.53 13.05 -2.33
C THR A 54 -12.78 12.97 -1.46
N LEU A 55 -13.65 13.98 -1.49
CA LEU A 55 -14.89 13.99 -0.73
C LEU A 55 -15.82 12.84 -1.18
N GLY A 56 -16.21 11.99 -0.22
CA GLY A 56 -17.06 10.83 -0.48
C GLY A 56 -16.34 9.65 -1.15
N ARG A 57 -15.02 9.75 -1.35
CA ARG A 57 -14.20 8.66 -1.89
C ARG A 57 -13.63 7.80 -0.77
N GLU A 58 -13.44 6.52 -1.06
CA GLU A 58 -12.85 5.56 -0.14
C GLU A 58 -11.40 5.94 0.25
N CYS A 59 -10.64 6.45 -0.70
CA CYS A 59 -9.25 6.85 -0.49
C CYS A 59 -9.06 8.12 0.34
N ARG A 60 -10.11 8.82 0.75
CA ARG A 60 -9.98 10.13 1.42
C ARG A 60 -8.99 10.07 2.58
N PHE A 61 -9.15 9.12 3.49
CA PHE A 61 -8.27 8.97 4.64
C PHE A 61 -6.83 8.64 4.25
N ALA A 62 -6.66 7.69 3.33
CA ALA A 62 -5.34 7.30 2.83
C ALA A 62 -4.62 8.46 2.12
N ALA A 63 -5.35 9.26 1.33
CA ALA A 63 -4.80 10.45 0.67
C ALA A 63 -4.35 11.53 1.67
N GLU A 64 -5.15 11.78 2.71
CA GLU A 64 -4.82 12.71 3.79
C GLU A 64 -3.62 12.20 4.60
N TRP A 65 -3.56 10.91 4.89
CA TRP A 65 -2.42 10.27 5.54
C TRP A 65 -1.14 10.41 4.70
N MET A 66 -1.18 10.14 3.40
CA MET A 66 -0.02 10.30 2.50
C MET A 66 0.52 11.74 2.50
N LYS A 67 -0.37 12.73 2.56
CA LYS A 67 0.03 14.14 2.64
C LYS A 67 0.71 14.45 3.98
N ASN A 68 0.11 14.01 5.08
CA ASN A 68 0.60 14.29 6.43
C ASN A 68 1.95 13.62 6.72
N THR A 69 2.20 12.47 6.09
CA THR A 69 3.47 11.73 6.19
C THR A 69 4.51 12.14 5.13
N GLY A 70 4.15 13.06 4.21
CA GLY A 70 5.06 13.52 3.16
C GLY A 70 5.32 12.49 2.05
N ILE A 71 4.52 11.42 1.98
CA ILE A 71 4.64 10.41 0.92
C ILE A 71 4.20 11.01 -0.41
N PHE A 72 3.05 11.69 -0.41
CA PHE A 72 2.50 12.36 -1.59
C PHE A 72 1.74 13.62 -1.18
N THR A 73 2.04 14.75 -1.82
CA THR A 73 1.50 16.06 -1.42
C THR A 73 0.32 16.52 -2.27
N GLY A 74 -0.04 15.78 -3.32
CA GLY A 74 -1.05 16.19 -4.28
C GLY A 74 -0.57 17.28 -5.24
N GLU A 75 -1.51 17.81 -5.99
CA GLU A 75 -1.29 18.86 -6.97
C GLU A 75 -2.31 20.00 -6.78
N ARG A 76 -2.05 21.15 -7.35
CA ARG A 76 -3.00 22.26 -7.35
C ARG A 76 -3.61 22.39 -8.75
N ILE A 77 -4.93 22.33 -8.82
CA ILE A 77 -5.67 22.60 -10.04
C ILE A 77 -6.43 23.92 -9.80
N GLY A 78 -5.90 25.00 -10.36
CA GLY A 78 -6.33 26.35 -9.99
C GLY A 78 -5.99 26.64 -8.52
N GLU A 79 -6.98 27.01 -7.73
CA GLU A 79 -6.82 27.25 -6.28
C GLU A 79 -7.07 25.99 -5.42
N ASN A 80 -7.58 24.92 -6.02
CA ASN A 80 -7.99 23.74 -5.28
C ASN A 80 -6.82 22.74 -5.10
N PRO A 81 -6.57 22.28 -3.88
CA PRO A 81 -5.70 21.13 -3.66
C PRO A 81 -6.43 19.87 -4.12
N CYS A 82 -5.80 19.10 -5.01
CA CYS A 82 -6.35 17.88 -5.60
C CYS A 82 -5.43 16.69 -5.38
N PHE A 83 -6.04 15.55 -5.15
CA PHE A 83 -5.36 14.26 -5.09
C PHE A 83 -5.34 13.57 -6.44
N SER A 84 -6.32 13.86 -7.28
CA SER A 84 -6.56 13.25 -8.59
C SER A 84 -6.68 11.71 -8.50
N PRO A 85 -7.68 11.21 -7.74
CA PRO A 85 -7.78 9.79 -7.39
C PRO A 85 -7.89 8.85 -8.60
N ASP A 86 -8.46 9.30 -9.71
CA ASP A 86 -8.67 8.50 -10.92
C ASP A 86 -7.45 8.49 -11.86
N ARG A 87 -6.43 9.29 -11.59
CA ARG A 87 -5.21 9.33 -12.40
C ARG A 87 -4.42 8.03 -12.19
N SER A 88 -3.92 7.45 -13.28
CA SER A 88 -3.00 6.32 -13.22
C SER A 88 -1.67 6.73 -12.58
N VAL A 89 -1.11 5.81 -11.81
CA VAL A 89 0.20 5.94 -11.17
C VAL A 89 1.27 5.32 -12.06
N THR A 90 2.40 6.00 -12.25
CA THR A 90 3.53 5.41 -12.97
C THR A 90 4.34 4.48 -12.05
N ARG A 91 5.16 3.63 -12.65
CA ARG A 91 6.02 2.70 -11.91
C ARG A 91 7.02 3.44 -11.04
N GLY A 92 7.59 4.55 -11.54
CA GLY A 92 8.47 5.42 -10.77
C GLY A 92 7.78 6.12 -9.60
N GLU A 93 6.56 6.64 -9.83
CA GLU A 93 5.74 7.22 -8.75
C GLU A 93 5.44 6.19 -7.66
N PHE A 94 5.03 4.97 -8.03
CA PHE A 94 4.68 3.93 -7.06
C PHE A 94 5.89 3.50 -6.22
N VAL A 95 7.05 3.23 -6.85
CA VAL A 95 8.29 2.89 -6.13
C VAL A 95 8.67 3.99 -5.14
N THR A 96 8.61 5.26 -5.56
CA THR A 96 8.92 6.38 -4.67
C THR A 96 8.00 6.42 -3.47
N MET A 97 6.70 6.25 -3.68
CA MET A 97 5.72 6.22 -2.60
C MET A 97 5.92 5.00 -1.68
N LEU A 98 6.21 3.83 -2.24
CA LEU A 98 6.46 2.60 -1.47
C LEU A 98 7.71 2.72 -0.60
N VAL A 99 8.82 3.22 -1.15
CA VAL A 99 10.07 3.45 -0.40
C VAL A 99 9.85 4.41 0.76
N LYS A 100 9.09 5.51 0.53
CA LYS A 100 8.74 6.45 1.60
C LYS A 100 7.81 5.83 2.65
N THR A 101 6.81 5.05 2.23
CA THR A 101 5.88 4.35 3.14
C THR A 101 6.62 3.41 4.07
N LEU A 102 7.60 2.69 3.55
CA LEU A 102 8.39 1.73 4.32
C LEU A 102 9.57 2.37 5.05
N GLU A 103 9.78 3.68 4.85
CA GLU A 103 10.91 4.42 5.44
C GLU A 103 12.28 3.79 5.11
N ILE A 104 12.42 3.28 3.87
CA ILE A 104 13.66 2.67 3.42
C ILE A 104 14.72 3.78 3.30
N PRO A 105 15.88 3.63 3.94
CA PRO A 105 16.94 4.63 3.88
C PRO A 105 17.41 4.88 2.45
N LEU A 106 17.53 6.15 2.08
CA LEU A 106 18.11 6.57 0.80
C LEU A 106 19.63 6.71 0.93
N ASP A 107 20.33 6.28 -0.10
CA ASP A 107 21.75 6.54 -0.27
C ASP A 107 21.90 7.59 -1.38
N GLU A 108 22.17 8.82 -1.00
CA GLU A 108 22.25 9.95 -1.92
C GLU A 108 23.44 9.85 -2.90
N GLU A 109 24.49 9.09 -2.55
CA GLU A 109 25.67 8.91 -3.38
C GLU A 109 25.52 7.75 -4.39
N ALA A 110 24.51 6.88 -4.21
CA ALA A 110 24.31 5.71 -5.02
C ALA A 110 23.30 5.97 -6.14
N SER A 111 23.76 5.95 -7.37
CA SER A 111 22.93 6.15 -8.57
C SER A 111 22.76 4.89 -9.44
N TYR A 112 23.33 3.76 -9.03
CA TYR A 112 23.29 2.54 -9.85
C TYR A 112 22.07 1.71 -9.56
N THR A 113 21.20 1.56 -10.56
CA THR A 113 19.94 0.79 -10.47
C THR A 113 20.02 -0.59 -11.13
N GLY A 114 21.00 -0.84 -11.98
CA GLY A 114 21.09 -2.06 -12.79
C GLY A 114 20.25 -2.04 -14.06
N TYR A 115 19.36 -1.05 -14.23
CA TYR A 115 18.55 -0.90 -15.43
C TYR A 115 19.29 -0.12 -16.52
N THR A 116 18.98 -0.41 -17.79
CA THR A 116 19.64 0.17 -18.97
C THR A 116 18.92 1.38 -19.54
N ASP A 117 17.64 1.54 -19.19
CA ASP A 117 16.84 2.70 -19.59
C ASP A 117 17.22 3.96 -18.80
N GLU A 118 16.88 5.12 -19.36
CA GLU A 118 17.11 6.40 -18.70
C GLU A 118 16.21 6.55 -17.49
N ILE A 119 16.80 6.63 -16.30
CA ILE A 119 16.09 6.83 -15.04
C ILE A 119 16.10 8.31 -14.69
N PRO A 120 14.92 8.96 -14.52
CA PRO A 120 14.82 10.35 -14.11
C PRO A 120 15.62 10.65 -12.83
N LEU A 121 16.31 11.76 -12.77
CA LEU A 121 17.19 12.14 -11.63
C LEU A 121 16.45 12.10 -10.29
N TRP A 122 15.19 12.54 -10.27
CA TRP A 122 14.38 12.54 -9.05
C TRP A 122 14.08 11.14 -8.52
N LEU A 123 14.05 10.14 -9.41
CA LEU A 123 13.74 8.76 -9.09
C LEU A 123 14.97 7.95 -8.67
N GLN A 124 16.16 8.31 -9.15
CA GLN A 124 17.37 7.51 -8.95
C GLN A 124 17.63 7.10 -7.48
N PRO A 125 17.55 7.98 -6.46
CA PRO A 125 17.77 7.56 -5.08
C PRO A 125 16.71 6.55 -4.58
N TYR A 126 15.47 6.73 -4.96
CA TYR A 126 14.38 5.84 -4.57
C TYR A 126 14.46 4.48 -5.26
N LEU A 127 14.74 4.47 -6.57
CA LEU A 127 14.88 3.23 -7.32
C LEU A 127 16.11 2.44 -6.87
N THR A 128 17.23 3.13 -6.59
CA THR A 128 18.42 2.50 -6.03
C THR A 128 18.12 1.84 -4.68
N ALA A 129 17.41 2.53 -3.79
CA ALA A 129 16.99 1.97 -2.52
C ALA A 129 16.06 0.77 -2.69
N ALA A 130 15.10 0.85 -3.63
CA ALA A 130 14.17 -0.24 -3.94
C ALA A 130 14.90 -1.48 -4.48
N VAL A 131 15.83 -1.31 -5.41
CA VAL A 131 16.63 -2.42 -5.96
C VAL A 131 17.48 -3.09 -4.89
N ARG A 132 18.19 -2.30 -4.08
CA ARG A 132 19.00 -2.82 -2.96
C ARG A 132 18.21 -3.57 -1.92
N SER A 133 16.97 -3.13 -1.68
CA SER A 133 16.04 -3.80 -0.75
C SER A 133 15.27 -4.95 -1.41
N GLY A 134 15.55 -5.28 -2.67
CA GLY A 134 14.90 -6.38 -3.38
C GLY A 134 13.46 -6.12 -3.81
N LEU A 135 12.94 -4.89 -3.70
CA LEU A 135 11.54 -4.57 -4.01
C LEU A 135 11.16 -4.85 -5.47
N THR A 136 12.11 -4.70 -6.38
CA THR A 136 11.91 -4.90 -7.83
C THR A 136 12.23 -6.32 -8.31
N ALA A 137 12.62 -7.22 -7.42
CA ALA A 137 12.94 -8.59 -7.79
C ALA A 137 11.71 -9.33 -8.32
N GLY A 138 11.88 -10.11 -9.40
CA GLY A 138 10.81 -10.90 -9.99
C GLY A 138 9.85 -10.13 -10.88
N LEU A 139 10.10 -8.85 -11.19
CA LEU A 139 9.39 -8.12 -12.23
C LEU A 139 9.70 -8.71 -13.62
N PRO A 140 8.78 -8.59 -14.59
CA PRO A 140 8.91 -9.29 -15.88
C PRO A 140 10.06 -8.80 -16.75
N ASP A 141 10.46 -7.55 -16.61
CA ASP A 141 11.59 -6.98 -17.34
C ASP A 141 12.74 -6.68 -16.35
N ALA A 142 13.85 -7.39 -16.54
CA ALA A 142 15.05 -7.21 -15.72
C ALA A 142 16.02 -6.18 -16.31
N GLU A 143 15.85 -5.78 -17.57
CA GLU A 143 16.77 -4.89 -18.28
C GLU A 143 16.30 -3.44 -18.24
N THR A 144 14.98 -3.20 -18.32
CA THR A 144 14.40 -1.85 -18.31
C THR A 144 13.40 -1.70 -17.17
N PHE A 145 13.44 -0.57 -16.48
CA PHE A 145 12.50 -0.26 -15.40
C PHE A 145 11.19 0.33 -15.93
N GLY A 146 11.26 1.18 -16.97
CA GLY A 146 10.10 1.85 -17.55
C GLY A 146 9.43 2.82 -16.57
N ALA A 147 10.20 3.76 -16.03
CA ALA A 147 9.76 4.66 -14.95
C ALA A 147 8.44 5.39 -15.22
N GLU A 148 8.21 5.81 -16.44
CA GLU A 148 7.02 6.56 -16.87
C GLU A 148 5.85 5.67 -17.30
N GLN A 149 6.03 4.36 -17.35
CA GLN A 149 4.95 3.43 -17.67
C GLN A 149 3.97 3.33 -16.50
N PRO A 150 2.66 3.25 -16.77
CA PRO A 150 1.69 2.98 -15.72
C PRO A 150 1.99 1.64 -15.04
N ILE A 151 1.99 1.62 -13.71
CA ILE A 151 2.17 0.37 -12.97
C ILE A 151 0.91 -0.49 -13.01
N SER A 152 1.05 -1.78 -13.31
CA SER A 152 -0.06 -2.74 -13.22
C SER A 152 -0.28 -3.21 -11.77
N GLY A 153 -1.48 -3.75 -11.50
CA GLY A 153 -1.74 -4.36 -10.20
C GLY A 153 -0.87 -5.59 -9.92
N GLN A 154 -0.47 -6.31 -10.98
CA GLN A 154 0.44 -7.44 -10.89
C GLN A 154 1.84 -7.02 -10.45
N GLU A 155 2.40 -5.96 -11.03
CA GLU A 155 3.71 -5.42 -10.64
C GLU A 155 3.69 -4.85 -9.22
N ALA A 156 2.61 -4.15 -8.87
CA ALA A 156 2.42 -3.64 -7.51
C ALA A 156 2.33 -4.78 -6.49
N ALA A 157 1.64 -5.89 -6.82
CA ALA A 157 1.56 -7.06 -5.95
C ALA A 157 2.94 -7.66 -5.66
N VAL A 158 3.78 -7.83 -6.69
CA VAL A 158 5.15 -8.34 -6.54
C VAL A 158 5.99 -7.41 -5.68
N MET A 159 5.94 -6.10 -5.93
CA MET A 159 6.68 -5.13 -5.12
C MET A 159 6.22 -5.11 -3.66
N LEU A 160 4.92 -5.18 -3.41
CA LEU A 160 4.35 -5.24 -2.05
C LEU A 160 4.72 -6.54 -1.35
N GLN A 161 4.69 -7.69 -2.05
CA GLN A 161 5.09 -8.97 -1.49
C GLN A 161 6.57 -8.97 -1.09
N ASN A 162 7.44 -8.45 -1.96
CA ASN A 162 8.87 -8.31 -1.66
C ASN A 162 9.10 -7.39 -0.46
N ALA A 163 8.31 -6.32 -0.36
CA ALA A 163 8.41 -5.34 0.71
C ALA A 163 7.99 -5.88 2.07
N LEU A 164 6.89 -6.62 2.11
CA LEU A 164 6.24 -7.03 3.36
C LEU A 164 6.59 -8.46 3.77
N SER A 165 7.10 -9.29 2.86
CA SER A 165 7.44 -10.70 3.10
C SER A 165 6.31 -11.47 3.79
N LEU A 166 5.07 -11.21 3.39
CA LEU A 166 3.90 -11.83 4.00
C LEU A 166 3.87 -13.34 3.68
N PRO A 167 3.46 -14.18 4.63
CA PRO A 167 3.35 -15.60 4.39
C PRO A 167 2.24 -15.91 3.38
N MET A 168 2.44 -16.90 2.53
CA MET A 168 1.36 -17.46 1.72
C MET A 168 0.32 -18.09 2.65
N SER A 169 -0.93 -17.70 2.48
CA SER A 169 -2.04 -18.44 3.05
C SER A 169 -2.18 -19.76 2.29
N GLN A 170 -2.54 -20.83 3.01
CA GLN A 170 -2.90 -22.11 2.39
C GLN A 170 -4.33 -22.08 1.82
N ALA A 171 -4.96 -20.93 1.74
CA ALA A 171 -6.28 -20.78 1.15
C ALA A 171 -6.22 -21.09 -0.35
N VAL A 172 -7.21 -21.86 -0.79
CA VAL A 172 -7.39 -22.23 -2.20
C VAL A 172 -7.42 -20.97 -3.06
N ALA A 173 -6.58 -20.94 -4.08
CA ALA A 173 -6.57 -19.86 -5.05
C ALA A 173 -7.98 -19.62 -5.60
N PRO A 174 -8.50 -18.38 -5.60
CA PRO A 174 -9.77 -18.07 -6.26
C PRO A 174 -9.71 -18.48 -7.75
N GLU A 175 -10.81 -18.94 -8.30
CA GLU A 175 -10.90 -19.35 -9.72
C GLU A 175 -10.49 -18.22 -10.71
N GLU A 176 -10.53 -16.96 -10.26
CA GLU A 176 -10.12 -15.78 -11.03
C GLU A 176 -8.61 -15.69 -11.28
N GLN A 177 -7.78 -16.48 -10.59
CA GLN A 177 -6.31 -16.45 -10.73
C GLN A 177 -5.80 -17.19 -11.96
N THR A 178 -6.64 -17.91 -12.69
CA THR A 178 -6.21 -18.68 -13.87
C THR A 178 -5.74 -17.80 -15.05
N SER A 179 -6.01 -16.49 -15.02
CA SER A 179 -5.58 -15.55 -16.08
C SER A 179 -4.29 -14.80 -15.73
N LEU A 180 -3.77 -14.93 -14.51
CA LEU A 180 -2.58 -14.21 -14.08
C LEU A 180 -1.30 -14.87 -14.62
N PRO A 181 -0.29 -14.09 -15.02
CA PRO A 181 1.00 -14.63 -15.39
C PRO A 181 1.71 -15.27 -14.19
N ALA A 182 2.46 -16.34 -14.43
CA ALA A 182 3.10 -17.13 -13.37
C ALA A 182 4.01 -16.30 -12.43
N TRP A 183 4.66 -15.25 -12.96
CA TRP A 183 5.54 -14.39 -12.17
C TRP A 183 4.81 -13.54 -11.11
N ALA A 184 3.50 -13.29 -11.28
CA ALA A 184 2.70 -12.46 -10.38
C ALA A 184 1.68 -13.26 -9.57
N ALA A 185 1.35 -14.48 -9.97
CA ALA A 185 0.22 -15.22 -9.41
C ALA A 185 0.31 -15.40 -7.88
N ASP A 186 1.47 -15.84 -7.39
CA ASP A 186 1.69 -16.06 -5.95
C ASP A 186 1.62 -14.74 -5.16
N ALA A 187 2.29 -13.69 -5.64
CA ALA A 187 2.28 -12.40 -5.00
C ALA A 187 0.86 -11.82 -4.96
N PHE A 188 0.12 -11.94 -6.04
CA PHE A 188 -1.25 -11.45 -6.13
C PHE A 188 -2.18 -12.17 -5.15
N ALA A 189 -2.04 -13.50 -5.02
CA ALA A 189 -2.79 -14.30 -4.04
C ALA A 189 -2.49 -13.86 -2.61
N VAL A 190 -1.20 -13.73 -2.27
CA VAL A 190 -0.79 -13.28 -0.93
C VAL A 190 -1.34 -11.89 -0.61
N MET A 191 -1.31 -10.97 -1.58
CA MET A 191 -1.85 -9.64 -1.38
C MET A 191 -3.37 -9.68 -1.12
N ALA A 192 -4.12 -10.45 -1.91
CA ALA A 192 -5.57 -10.61 -1.71
C ALA A 192 -5.90 -11.19 -0.33
N ASP A 193 -5.19 -12.22 0.12
CA ASP A 193 -5.36 -12.83 1.45
C ASP A 193 -5.10 -11.85 2.60
N ASN A 194 -4.26 -10.85 2.36
CA ASN A 194 -3.93 -9.82 3.35
C ASN A 194 -4.74 -8.53 3.21
N GLY A 195 -5.83 -8.58 2.44
CA GLY A 195 -6.80 -7.49 2.33
C GLY A 195 -6.39 -6.37 1.38
N PHE A 196 -5.49 -6.64 0.43
CA PHE A 196 -5.20 -5.72 -0.66
C PHE A 196 -6.17 -5.93 -1.81
N THR A 197 -6.72 -4.84 -2.34
CA THR A 197 -7.54 -4.88 -3.55
C THR A 197 -6.74 -4.29 -4.71
N LEU A 198 -6.23 -5.16 -5.56
CA LEU A 198 -5.42 -4.82 -6.73
C LEU A 198 -6.15 -5.22 -8.02
N PRO A 199 -6.14 -4.39 -9.07
CA PRO A 199 -6.68 -4.78 -10.35
C PRO A 199 -5.77 -5.82 -11.03
N ALA A 200 -6.34 -6.86 -11.63
CA ALA A 200 -5.55 -7.92 -12.27
C ALA A 200 -4.83 -7.43 -13.53
N ASP A 201 -5.54 -6.73 -14.43
CA ASP A 201 -5.07 -6.46 -15.80
C ASP A 201 -4.98 -4.97 -16.17
N THR A 202 -5.16 -4.07 -15.20
CA THR A 202 -5.16 -2.64 -15.47
C THR A 202 -4.11 -1.90 -14.63
N ALA A 203 -3.78 -0.68 -15.06
CA ALA A 203 -2.95 0.21 -14.28
C ALA A 203 -3.64 0.61 -12.97
N LEU A 204 -2.86 0.75 -11.91
CA LEU A 204 -3.36 1.30 -10.65
C LEU A 204 -3.74 2.77 -10.82
N THR A 205 -4.90 3.12 -10.28
CA THR A 205 -5.24 4.53 -10.04
C THR A 205 -4.55 5.02 -8.76
N ARG A 206 -4.47 6.35 -8.61
CA ARG A 206 -3.90 6.96 -7.40
C ARG A 206 -4.70 6.61 -6.15
N GLU A 207 -6.03 6.45 -6.27
CA GLU A 207 -6.88 5.93 -5.20
C GLU A 207 -6.45 4.54 -4.74
N GLN A 208 -6.32 3.60 -5.69
CA GLN A 208 -5.91 2.23 -5.39
C GLN A 208 -4.50 2.17 -4.79
N ALA A 209 -3.56 2.95 -5.35
CA ALA A 209 -2.21 3.06 -4.80
C ALA A 209 -2.20 3.59 -3.36
N ALA A 210 -2.99 4.62 -3.06
CA ALA A 210 -3.10 5.17 -1.71
C ALA A 210 -3.64 4.14 -0.71
N LEU A 211 -4.71 3.43 -1.06
CA LEU A 211 -5.29 2.38 -0.22
C LEU A 211 -4.29 1.25 0.04
N CYS A 212 -3.58 0.79 -1.00
CA CYS A 212 -2.56 -0.25 -0.86
C CYS A 212 -1.39 0.19 0.02
N LEU A 213 -0.88 1.41 -0.18
CA LEU A 213 0.26 1.92 0.59
C LEU A 213 -0.12 2.18 2.05
N HIS A 214 -1.32 2.67 2.30
CA HIS A 214 -1.83 2.81 3.67
C HIS A 214 -1.94 1.45 4.36
N ARG A 215 -2.48 0.44 3.67
CA ARG A 215 -2.55 -0.93 4.19
C ARG A 215 -1.15 -1.51 4.46
N ALA A 216 -0.18 -1.27 3.59
CA ALA A 216 1.20 -1.70 3.78
C ALA A 216 1.84 -1.08 5.03
N ALA A 217 1.58 0.21 5.29
CA ALA A 217 2.03 0.88 6.50
C ALA A 217 1.42 0.25 7.77
N GLU A 218 0.11 -0.02 7.77
CA GLU A 218 -0.56 -0.69 8.90
C GLU A 218 0.04 -2.05 9.21
N LEU A 219 0.34 -2.85 8.18
CA LEU A 219 0.94 -4.18 8.36
C LEU A 219 2.38 -4.09 8.88
N LYS A 220 3.16 -3.12 8.38
CA LYS A 220 4.52 -2.85 8.89
C LYS A 220 4.48 -2.53 10.39
N ASP A 221 3.57 -1.67 10.82
CA ASP A 221 3.48 -1.22 12.21
C ASP A 221 2.90 -2.31 13.14
N SER A 222 2.09 -3.22 12.60
CA SER A 222 1.42 -4.28 13.36
C SER A 222 2.27 -5.54 13.55
N ALA A 223 3.38 -5.69 12.81
CA ALA A 223 4.24 -6.87 12.88
C ALA A 223 5.27 -6.74 14.01
N PRO A 224 5.09 -7.43 15.17
CA PRO A 224 6.10 -7.44 16.22
C PRO A 224 7.33 -8.19 15.69
N GLY A 225 8.35 -7.45 15.27
CA GLY A 225 9.65 -8.01 14.89
C GLY A 225 9.95 -8.12 13.40
N MET A 226 9.21 -7.45 12.53
CA MET A 226 9.68 -7.23 11.15
C MET A 226 10.86 -6.26 11.22
N ALA A 227 12.04 -6.83 11.48
CA ALA A 227 13.29 -6.10 11.34
C ALA A 227 13.37 -5.66 9.87
N VAL A 228 13.24 -4.37 9.63
CA VAL A 228 13.76 -3.78 8.41
C VAL A 228 15.18 -4.29 8.29
N LEU A 229 15.47 -5.07 7.25
CA LEU A 229 16.82 -5.51 6.93
C LEU A 229 17.66 -4.25 6.76
N ARG A 230 18.31 -3.83 7.84
CA ARG A 230 19.36 -2.82 7.78
C ARG A 230 20.51 -3.51 7.08
N ALA A 231 20.69 -3.18 5.82
CA ALA A 231 21.92 -3.51 5.12
C ALA A 231 23.07 -2.91 5.95
N GLY A 232 23.91 -3.80 6.48
CA GLY A 232 25.16 -3.44 7.14
C GLY A 232 26.20 -3.07 6.09
#